data_3904f3cff444a8d0d583262dd1e433f7
#
_entry.id   3904f3cff444a8d0d583262dd1e433f7
#
_cell.length_a   1.000
_cell.length_b   1.000
_cell.length_c   1.000
_cell.angle_alpha   90.00
_cell.angle_beta   90.00
_cell.angle_gamma   90.00
#
_symmetry.space_group_name_H-M   'P 1'
#
loop_
_entity.id
_entity.type
_entity.pdbx_description
1 polymer ?
#
loop_
_entity_poly.entity_id
_entity_poly.type
_entity_poly.pdbx_seq_one_letter_code
_entity_poly.pdbx_strand_id
1 'polypeptide(L)'
;MDRAFAYVSCSEEDSRVKVQKYCRKIYELEYIPICPRFGFVPFLDESNAEDQQGLAQMSMLLLKRCRMVVVCGSEVTENMNTEISTADRLHIICTTLEGLIQIKETK
;
A
#
# COMPACT_ATOMS: atom_id res chain seq x y z
N MET A 1 18.42 -10.82 7.78
CA MET A 1 17.49 -10.96 6.64
C MET A 1 17.05 -9.60 6.18
N ASP A 2 17.26 -9.31 4.91
CA ASP A 2 16.93 -8.01 4.35
C ASP A 2 15.63 -8.10 3.58
N ARG A 3 14.57 -7.50 4.15
CA ARG A 3 13.29 -7.39 3.47
C ARG A 3 13.07 -5.95 3.04
N ALA A 4 12.60 -5.77 1.82
CA ALA A 4 12.27 -4.45 1.31
C ALA A 4 10.87 -4.05 1.74
N PHE A 5 10.64 -2.75 1.88
CA PHE A 5 9.32 -2.19 2.16
C PHE A 5 8.48 -2.18 0.89
N ALA A 6 7.25 -2.68 1.01
CA ALA A 6 6.27 -2.68 -0.06
C ALA A 6 5.02 -1.94 0.41
N TYR A 7 4.69 -0.85 -0.26
CA TYR A 7 3.52 -0.06 0.08
C TYR A 7 2.26 -0.75 -0.44
N VAL A 8 1.29 -0.95 0.45
CA VAL A 8 0.04 -1.61 0.11
C VAL A 8 -0.97 -0.57 -0.36
N SER A 9 -1.27 -0.59 -1.67
CA SER A 9 -2.27 0.28 -2.27
C SER A 9 -3.55 -0.52 -2.49
N CYS A 10 -4.60 -0.17 -1.78
CA CYS A 10 -5.87 -0.88 -1.82
C CYS A 10 -7.03 0.09 -1.66
N SER A 11 -8.24 -0.38 -1.97
CA SER A 11 -9.45 0.45 -1.84
C SER A 11 -9.78 0.75 -0.38
N GLU A 12 -10.20 1.98 -0.12
CA GLU A 12 -10.70 2.38 1.20
C GLU A 12 -11.95 1.60 1.59
N GLU A 13 -12.66 1.08 0.59
CA GLU A 13 -13.88 0.30 0.77
C GLU A 13 -13.62 -1.17 1.11
N ASP A 14 -12.37 -1.64 0.93
CA ASP A 14 -12.04 -3.02 1.26
C ASP A 14 -12.18 -3.25 2.75
N SER A 15 -12.71 -4.44 3.12
CA SER A 15 -12.84 -4.81 4.52
C SER A 15 -11.47 -4.98 5.16
N ARG A 16 -11.42 -4.83 6.48
CA ARG A 16 -10.19 -5.02 7.24
C ARG A 16 -9.61 -6.42 7.00
N VAL A 17 -10.47 -7.44 6.98
CA VAL A 17 -10.03 -8.81 6.76
C VAL A 17 -9.39 -8.97 5.39
N LYS A 18 -9.99 -8.35 4.38
CA LYS A 18 -9.46 -8.40 3.01
C LYS A 18 -8.08 -7.76 2.92
N VAL A 19 -7.91 -6.59 3.56
CA VAL A 19 -6.62 -5.89 3.55
C VAL A 19 -5.58 -6.67 4.34
N GLN A 20 -5.97 -7.32 5.44
CA GLN A 20 -5.07 -8.18 6.20
C GLN A 20 -4.56 -9.34 5.34
N LYS A 21 -5.40 -9.90 4.48
CA LYS A 21 -4.99 -10.96 3.56
C LYS A 21 -3.97 -10.46 2.54
N TYR A 22 -4.14 -9.26 2.03
CA TYR A 22 -3.14 -8.65 1.14
C TYR A 22 -1.79 -8.53 1.84
N CYS A 23 -1.80 -7.98 3.06
CA CYS A 23 -0.58 -7.81 3.83
C CYS A 23 0.08 -9.14 4.15
N ARG A 24 -0.72 -10.15 4.51
CA ARG A 24 -0.21 -11.50 4.80
C ARG A 24 0.49 -12.09 3.58
N LYS A 25 -0.12 -11.95 2.40
CA LYS A 25 0.48 -12.48 1.16
C LYS A 25 1.79 -11.78 0.83
N ILE A 26 1.83 -10.46 0.98
CA ILE A 26 3.04 -9.68 0.73
C ILE A 26 4.14 -10.08 1.71
N TYR A 27 3.78 -10.31 2.97
CA TYR A 27 4.71 -10.82 3.97
C TYR A 27 5.27 -12.19 3.58
N GLU A 28 4.41 -13.07 3.08
CA GLU A 28 4.84 -14.42 2.63
C GLU A 28 5.75 -14.36 1.41
N LEU A 29 5.65 -13.31 0.62
CA LEU A 29 6.54 -13.06 -0.52
C LEU A 29 7.87 -12.41 -0.10
N GLU A 30 8.11 -12.32 1.21
CA GLU A 30 9.35 -11.84 1.82
C GLU A 30 9.57 -10.34 1.73
N TYR A 31 8.48 -9.58 1.72
CA TYR A 31 8.52 -8.11 1.84
C TYR A 31 7.97 -7.67 3.19
N ILE A 32 8.18 -6.41 3.51
CA ILE A 32 7.56 -5.77 4.68
C ILE A 32 6.38 -4.96 4.17
N PRO A 33 5.14 -5.42 4.41
CA PRO A 33 3.96 -4.66 3.96
C PRO A 33 3.79 -3.39 4.78
N ILE A 34 3.73 -2.26 4.10
CA ILE A 34 3.48 -0.96 4.72
C ILE A 34 2.07 -0.53 4.36
N CYS A 35 1.18 -0.55 5.35
CA CYS A 35 -0.23 -0.21 5.15
C CYS A 35 -0.63 0.90 6.12
N PRO A 36 -0.75 2.15 5.65
CA PRO A 36 -1.11 3.28 6.52
C PRO A 36 -2.45 3.08 7.24
N ARG A 37 -3.36 2.33 6.63
CA ARG A 37 -4.66 2.05 7.22
C ARG A 37 -4.55 1.37 8.59
N PHE A 38 -3.58 0.49 8.76
CA PHE A 38 -3.37 -0.19 10.04
C PHE A 38 -2.44 0.59 10.96
N GLY A 39 -1.55 1.40 10.40
CA GLY A 39 -0.60 2.17 11.19
C GLY A 39 -1.14 3.48 11.73
N PHE A 40 -1.94 4.18 10.94
CA PHE A 40 -2.37 5.55 11.26
C PHE A 40 -3.86 5.69 11.57
N VAL A 41 -4.71 5.07 10.77
CA VAL A 41 -6.17 5.26 10.89
C VAL A 41 -6.70 4.99 12.29
N PRO A 42 -6.21 4.00 13.05
CA PRO A 42 -6.74 3.73 14.38
C PRO A 42 -6.66 4.90 15.37
N PHE A 43 -5.73 5.84 15.17
CA PHE A 43 -5.61 6.99 16.09
C PHE A 43 -6.04 8.31 15.47
N LEU A 44 -6.65 8.28 14.27
CA LEU A 44 -7.13 9.48 13.59
C LEU A 44 -8.65 9.53 13.58
N ASP A 45 -9.18 10.75 13.54
CA ASP A 45 -10.61 11.00 13.43
C ASP A 45 -10.95 11.22 11.96
N GLU A 46 -11.67 10.28 11.36
CA GLU A 46 -12.03 10.32 9.95
C GLU A 46 -12.94 11.49 9.59
N SER A 47 -13.65 12.04 10.55
CA SER A 47 -14.53 13.21 10.32
C SER A 47 -13.79 14.54 10.40
N ASN A 48 -12.52 14.54 10.78
CA ASN A 48 -11.71 15.73 10.96
C ASN A 48 -10.85 15.98 9.72
N ALA A 49 -11.01 17.15 9.12
CA ALA A 49 -10.31 17.49 7.88
C ALA A 49 -8.78 17.53 8.07
N GLU A 50 -8.32 18.02 9.23
CA GLU A 50 -6.88 18.06 9.51
C GLU A 50 -6.30 16.66 9.63
N ASP A 51 -7.04 15.73 10.25
CA ASP A 51 -6.60 14.35 10.38
C ASP A 51 -6.55 13.65 9.03
N GLN A 52 -7.52 13.94 8.15
CA GLN A 52 -7.49 13.39 6.79
C GLN A 52 -6.28 13.90 6.00
N GLN A 53 -5.96 15.17 6.14
CA GLN A 53 -4.75 15.73 5.52
C GLN A 53 -3.49 15.11 6.09
N GLY A 54 -3.47 14.93 7.41
CA GLY A 54 -2.34 14.29 8.10
C GLY A 54 -2.12 12.87 7.59
N LEU A 55 -3.22 12.11 7.43
CA LEU A 55 -3.14 10.74 6.91
C LEU A 55 -2.55 10.74 5.50
N ALA A 56 -3.01 11.64 4.63
CA ALA A 56 -2.51 11.72 3.25
C ALA A 56 -1.02 12.05 3.23
N GLN A 57 -0.60 13.02 4.04
CA GLN A 57 0.80 13.44 4.11
C GLN A 57 1.71 12.33 4.64
N MET A 58 1.31 11.68 5.72
CA MET A 58 2.09 10.59 6.31
C MET A 58 2.17 9.40 5.35
N SER A 59 1.07 9.10 4.67
CA SER A 59 1.04 8.01 3.70
C SER A 59 2.02 8.25 2.55
N MET A 60 2.07 9.48 2.03
CA MET A 60 2.99 9.82 0.96
C MET A 60 4.45 9.76 1.42
N LEU A 61 4.73 10.19 2.65
CA LEU A 61 6.08 10.09 3.21
C LEU A 61 6.53 8.63 3.33
N LEU A 62 5.63 7.74 3.74
CA LEU A 62 5.93 6.31 3.80
C LEU A 62 6.13 5.72 2.42
N LEU A 63 5.27 6.09 1.47
CA LEU A 63 5.36 5.58 0.10
C LEU A 63 6.73 5.89 -0.49
N LYS A 64 7.23 7.10 -0.26
CA LYS A 64 8.54 7.52 -0.77
C LYS A 64 9.70 6.68 -0.24
N ARG A 65 9.50 6.04 0.89
CA ARG A 65 10.53 5.20 1.52
C ARG A 65 10.40 3.73 1.14
N CYS A 66 9.35 3.37 0.42
CA CYS A 66 9.16 2.00 -0.01
C CYS A 66 9.90 1.73 -1.32
N ARG A 67 10.30 0.48 -1.50
CA ARG A 67 10.95 0.05 -2.73
C ARG A 67 9.94 -0.11 -3.86
N MET A 68 8.72 -0.46 -3.52
CA MET A 68 7.67 -0.68 -4.50
C MET A 68 6.30 -0.34 -3.93
N VAL A 69 5.36 -0.13 -4.84
CA VAL A 69 3.93 -0.01 -4.53
C VAL A 69 3.24 -1.26 -5.09
N VAL A 70 2.49 -1.95 -4.26
CA VAL A 70 1.74 -3.15 -4.65
C VAL A 70 0.27 -2.82 -4.68
N VAL A 71 -0.31 -2.85 -5.88
CA VAL A 71 -1.73 -2.57 -6.09
C VAL A 71 -2.51 -3.85 -5.83
N CYS A 72 -3.45 -3.79 -4.89
CA CYS A 72 -4.21 -4.96 -4.44
C CYS A 72 -5.69 -4.78 -4.73
N GLY A 73 -6.34 -5.88 -5.09
CA GLY A 73 -7.77 -5.89 -5.38
C GLY A 73 -8.05 -5.64 -6.85
N SER A 74 -9.34 -5.71 -7.20
CA SER A 74 -9.80 -5.61 -8.58
C SER A 74 -10.14 -4.19 -9.02
N GLU A 75 -10.28 -3.26 -8.07
CA GLU A 75 -10.65 -1.89 -8.36
C GLU A 75 -9.49 -0.95 -8.06
N VAL A 76 -9.38 0.11 -8.85
CA VAL A 76 -8.40 1.18 -8.60
C VAL A 76 -9.20 2.45 -8.30
N THR A 77 -9.13 2.89 -7.05
CA THR A 77 -9.84 4.09 -6.61
C THR A 77 -9.01 5.34 -6.93
N GLU A 78 -9.61 6.51 -6.70
CA GLU A 78 -8.92 7.79 -6.92
C GLU A 78 -7.69 7.92 -6.02
N ASN A 79 -7.80 7.50 -4.77
CA ASN A 79 -6.66 7.52 -3.85
C ASN A 79 -5.54 6.58 -4.32
N MET A 80 -5.90 5.41 -4.81
CA MET A 80 -4.94 4.47 -5.38
C MET A 80 -4.25 5.06 -6.61
N ASN A 81 -5.01 5.75 -7.47
CA ASN A 81 -4.43 6.43 -8.63
C ASN A 81 -3.40 7.48 -8.22
N THR A 82 -3.66 8.21 -7.15
CA THR A 82 -2.72 9.19 -6.62
C THR A 82 -1.43 8.51 -6.17
N GLU A 83 -1.54 7.37 -5.51
CA GLU A 83 -0.39 6.58 -5.06
C GLU A 83 0.40 6.03 -6.25
N ILE A 84 -0.29 5.51 -7.24
CA ILE A 84 0.33 4.98 -8.47
C ILE A 84 1.05 6.09 -9.22
N SER A 85 0.41 7.25 -9.38
CA SER A 85 1.00 8.40 -10.06
C SER A 85 2.22 8.93 -9.33
N THR A 86 2.18 8.94 -8.00
CA THR A 86 3.32 9.36 -7.19
C THR A 86 4.50 8.40 -7.37
N ALA A 87 4.23 7.10 -7.36
CA ALA A 87 5.25 6.09 -7.59
C ALA A 87 5.90 6.26 -8.96
N ASP A 88 5.09 6.49 -9.99
CA ASP A 88 5.58 6.69 -11.35
C ASP A 88 6.48 7.93 -11.44
N ARG A 89 6.04 9.03 -10.85
CA ARG A 89 6.81 10.28 -10.85
C ARG A 89 8.14 10.14 -10.13
N LEU A 90 8.19 9.33 -9.08
CA LEU A 90 9.40 9.12 -8.27
C LEU A 90 10.22 7.91 -8.75
N HIS A 91 9.82 7.28 -9.83
CA HIS A 91 10.48 6.09 -10.38
C HIS A 91 10.52 4.93 -9.38
N ILE A 92 9.47 4.79 -8.58
CA ILE A 92 9.28 3.67 -7.68
C ILE A 92 8.52 2.58 -8.44
N ILE A 93 8.98 1.35 -8.32
CA ILE A 93 8.34 0.21 -8.99
C ILE A 93 6.89 0.09 -8.52
N CYS A 94 5.97 -0.05 -9.47
CA CYS A 94 4.56 -0.24 -9.17
C CYS A 94 4.10 -1.52 -9.87
N THR A 95 3.56 -2.45 -9.10
CA THR A 95 3.09 -3.73 -9.62
C THR A 95 1.76 -4.11 -8.97
N THR A 96 1.06 -5.07 -9.56
CA THR A 96 -0.13 -5.64 -8.92
C THR A 96 0.30 -6.78 -8.00
N LEU A 97 -0.56 -7.13 -7.04
CA LEU A 97 -0.27 -8.26 -6.17
C LEU A 97 -0.17 -9.55 -6.98
N GLU A 98 -1.05 -9.74 -7.95
CA GLU A 98 -1.02 -10.91 -8.83
C GLU A 98 0.29 -10.96 -9.63
N GLY A 99 0.73 -9.83 -10.14
CA GLY A 99 2.01 -9.73 -10.86
C GLY A 99 3.19 -10.09 -9.98
N LEU A 100 3.18 -9.61 -8.74
CA LEU A 100 4.24 -9.91 -7.78
C LEU A 100 4.27 -11.39 -7.43
N ILE A 101 3.10 -11.99 -7.22
CA ILE A 101 2.98 -13.43 -6.96
C ILE A 101 3.57 -14.24 -8.11
N GLN A 102 3.21 -13.90 -9.34
CA GLN A 102 3.72 -14.58 -10.53
C GLN A 102 5.23 -14.53 -10.62
N ILE A 103 5.81 -13.37 -10.43
CA ILE A 103 7.27 -13.21 -10.50
C ILE A 103 7.96 -14.08 -9.45
N LYS A 104 7.43 -14.12 -8.23
CA LYS A 104 8.05 -14.86 -7.13
C LYS A 104 7.85 -16.37 -7.27
N GLU A 105 6.72 -16.81 -7.80
CA GLU A 105 6.39 -18.23 -7.88
C GLU A 105 6.96 -18.92 -9.13
N THR A 106 7.42 -18.16 -10.11
CA THR A 106 8.04 -18.74 -11.32
C THR A 106 9.54 -18.98 -11.18
N LYS A 107 10.11 -18.70 -10.05
CA LYS A 107 11.53 -18.95 -9.81
C LYS A 107 11.80 -20.30 -9.21
#